data_f5d7635df2f18fda76a334fe3a3e0693
#
_entry.id   f5d7635df2f18fda76a334fe3a3e0693
#
_cell.length_a   1.000
_cell.length_b   1.000
_cell.length_c   1.000
_cell.angle_alpha   90.00
_cell.angle_beta   90.00
_cell.angle_gamma   90.00
#
_symmetry.space_group_name_H-M   'P 1'
#
loop_
_entity.id
_entity.type
_entity.pdbx_description
1 polymer ?
#
loop_
_entity_poly.entity_id
_entity_poly.type
_entity_poly.pdbx_seq_one_letter_code
_entity_poly.pdbx_strand_id
1 'polypeptide(L)'
;MADRLSGYRILILETREEAQFSKLLIEQGADVLQCPMFTINDVPDPAPVEAWIRGAIAQPFDDLVLLTGEGLRRLMKIVRRLDVEPAFVAALGKARKFARGPKPGRALREIGLEPQVTTEKPTSEGIVEMLSRVDLTGHRVGVQLYPDKDHGALLGAIAAKGATAISVTPYVYDARAADGHIVTAIEEMAAGRIDAIALTNLGQIRRLIDVARGRGLEARLREGLKKTPIASVGPAVSDELASHGLTADIYPANEAYFMKPLISAMATALAKNPPRTTRR
;
A
#
# COMPACT_ATOMS: atom_id res chain seq x y z
N MET A 1 -17.91 -11.86 -18.87
CA MET A 1 -18.56 -10.98 -17.86
C MET A 1 -18.83 -9.66 -18.55
N ALA A 2 -19.99 -9.06 -18.40
CA ALA A 2 -20.32 -7.82 -19.11
C ALA A 2 -19.40 -6.68 -18.65
N ASP A 3 -18.92 -5.87 -19.60
CA ASP A 3 -18.13 -4.66 -19.41
C ASP A 3 -19.01 -3.55 -18.79
N ARG A 4 -19.35 -3.72 -17.52
CA ARG A 4 -20.35 -2.89 -16.79
C ARG A 4 -19.88 -1.46 -16.57
N LEU A 5 -18.60 -1.18 -16.75
CA LEU A 5 -17.98 0.14 -16.62
C LEU A 5 -17.39 0.63 -17.95
N SER A 6 -17.79 0.05 -19.07
CA SER A 6 -17.29 0.45 -20.39
C SER A 6 -17.57 1.93 -20.68
N GLY A 7 -16.51 2.67 -21.00
CA GLY A 7 -16.56 4.09 -21.30
C GLY A 7 -16.54 5.02 -20.09
N TYR A 8 -16.67 4.48 -18.86
CA TYR A 8 -16.54 5.30 -17.64
C TYR A 8 -15.08 5.47 -17.25
N ARG A 9 -14.71 6.70 -16.88
CA ARG A 9 -13.38 7.04 -16.38
C ARG A 9 -13.39 7.17 -14.88
N ILE A 10 -12.68 6.29 -14.21
CA ILE A 10 -12.66 6.15 -12.75
C ILE A 10 -11.32 6.63 -12.20
N LEU A 11 -11.35 7.61 -11.29
CA LEU A 11 -10.19 8.06 -10.53
C LEU A 11 -10.01 7.17 -9.30
N ILE A 12 -8.81 6.59 -9.15
CA ILE A 12 -8.42 5.86 -7.96
C ILE A 12 -7.22 6.52 -7.28
N LEU A 13 -7.29 6.61 -5.95
CA LEU A 13 -6.23 7.18 -5.11
C LEU A 13 -5.42 6.09 -4.39
N GLU A 14 -5.60 4.84 -4.80
CA GLU A 14 -4.91 3.71 -4.19
C GLU A 14 -3.42 3.71 -4.57
N THR A 15 -2.56 3.37 -3.60
CA THR A 15 -1.11 3.31 -3.82
C THR A 15 -0.56 1.91 -3.61
N ARG A 16 -0.98 1.22 -2.53
CA ARG A 16 -0.41 -0.08 -2.15
C ARG A 16 -1.01 -1.26 -2.93
N GLU A 17 -2.31 -1.17 -3.22
CA GLU A 17 -3.08 -2.17 -3.97
C GLU A 17 -3.49 -1.64 -5.35
N GLU A 18 -2.81 -0.60 -5.81
CA GLU A 18 -3.13 0.15 -7.03
C GLU A 18 -3.23 -0.78 -8.24
N ALA A 19 -2.24 -1.63 -8.48
CA ALA A 19 -2.24 -2.55 -9.62
C ALA A 19 -3.41 -3.55 -9.57
N GLN A 20 -3.79 -4.03 -8.37
CA GLN A 20 -4.91 -4.95 -8.20
C GLN A 20 -6.25 -4.23 -8.42
N PHE A 21 -6.40 -3.01 -7.88
CA PHE A 21 -7.63 -2.24 -8.01
C PHE A 21 -7.85 -1.81 -9.46
N SER A 22 -6.81 -1.27 -10.11
CA SER A 22 -6.82 -0.94 -11.54
C SER A 22 -7.20 -2.14 -12.40
N LYS A 23 -6.57 -3.29 -12.18
CA LYS A 23 -6.88 -4.52 -12.92
C LYS A 23 -8.36 -4.90 -12.81
N LEU A 24 -8.92 -4.89 -11.60
CA LEU A 24 -10.32 -5.22 -11.36
C LEU A 24 -11.29 -4.24 -12.06
N LEU A 25 -10.96 -2.94 -12.12
CA LEU A 25 -11.74 -1.93 -12.84
C LEU A 25 -11.65 -2.11 -14.36
N ILE A 26 -10.44 -2.33 -14.87
CA ILE A 26 -10.18 -2.57 -16.31
C ILE A 26 -10.90 -3.84 -16.78
N GLU A 27 -10.93 -4.91 -15.98
CA GLU A 27 -11.70 -6.13 -16.26
C GLU A 27 -13.23 -5.90 -16.36
N GLN A 28 -13.72 -4.74 -15.86
CA GLN A 28 -15.09 -4.29 -16.03
C GLN A 28 -15.24 -3.24 -17.15
N GLY A 29 -14.18 -2.98 -17.91
CA GLY A 29 -14.19 -2.05 -19.05
C GLY A 29 -13.93 -0.60 -18.72
N ALA A 30 -13.56 -0.24 -17.48
CA ALA A 30 -13.29 1.14 -17.08
C ALA A 30 -11.98 1.67 -17.68
N ASP A 31 -11.98 2.98 -18.02
CA ASP A 31 -10.76 3.80 -18.11
C ASP A 31 -10.35 4.23 -16.70
N VAL A 32 -9.12 3.92 -16.29
CA VAL A 32 -8.66 4.15 -14.93
C VAL A 32 -7.61 5.26 -14.90
N LEU A 33 -7.93 6.38 -14.25
CA LEU A 33 -6.95 7.39 -13.87
C LEU A 33 -6.35 7.03 -12.52
N GLN A 34 -5.08 6.66 -12.54
CA GLN A 34 -4.32 6.35 -11.33
C GLN A 34 -3.74 7.63 -10.73
N CYS A 35 -3.96 7.84 -9.43
CA CYS A 35 -3.42 8.96 -8.69
C CYS A 35 -2.86 8.47 -7.34
N PRO A 36 -1.65 7.90 -7.33
CA PRO A 36 -1.05 7.43 -6.08
C PRO A 36 -0.81 8.59 -5.11
N MET A 37 -1.10 8.38 -3.82
CA MET A 37 -0.98 9.42 -2.80
C MET A 37 0.45 9.65 -2.32
N PHE A 38 1.33 8.71 -2.60
CA PHE A 38 2.78 8.77 -2.36
C PHE A 38 3.50 7.86 -3.33
N THR A 39 4.76 8.13 -3.57
CA THR A 39 5.65 7.20 -4.27
C THR A 39 6.47 6.39 -3.28
N ILE A 40 6.90 5.20 -3.69
CA ILE A 40 7.80 4.35 -2.91
C ILE A 40 9.18 4.48 -3.56
N ASN A 41 10.09 5.16 -2.89
CA ASN A 41 11.42 5.45 -3.42
C ASN A 41 12.49 4.67 -2.66
N ASP A 42 13.64 4.46 -3.31
CA ASP A 42 14.83 3.94 -2.64
C ASP A 42 15.24 4.92 -1.53
N VAL A 43 15.87 4.42 -0.47
CA VAL A 43 16.42 5.29 0.58
C VAL A 43 17.44 6.27 -0.01
N PRO A 44 17.46 7.55 0.43
CA PRO A 44 18.42 8.54 -0.06
C PRO A 44 19.89 8.14 0.22
N ASP A 45 20.14 7.54 1.39
CA ASP A 45 21.42 6.94 1.74
C ASP A 45 21.30 5.41 1.80
N PRO A 46 21.88 4.68 0.84
CA PRO A 46 21.85 3.22 0.84
C PRO A 46 22.82 2.56 1.81
N ALA A 47 23.81 3.29 2.36
CA ALA A 47 24.88 2.71 3.16
C ALA A 47 24.39 1.89 4.38
N PRO A 48 23.40 2.32 5.17
CA PRO A 48 22.86 1.51 6.26
C PRO A 48 22.22 0.20 5.77
N VAL A 49 21.55 0.23 4.60
CA VAL A 49 20.92 -0.97 4.02
C VAL A 49 21.99 -1.92 3.49
N GLU A 50 23.02 -1.40 2.83
CA GLU A 50 24.17 -2.19 2.37
C GLU A 50 24.93 -2.84 3.53
N ALA A 51 25.14 -2.10 4.63
CA ALA A 51 25.75 -2.63 5.85
C ALA A 51 24.91 -3.77 6.44
N TRP A 52 23.58 -3.64 6.48
CA TRP A 52 22.69 -4.69 6.94
C TRP A 52 22.79 -5.96 6.06
N ILE A 53 22.80 -5.79 4.73
CA ILE A 53 22.97 -6.90 3.77
C ILE A 53 24.30 -7.61 3.99
N ARG A 54 25.40 -6.87 4.06
CA ARG A 54 26.75 -7.44 4.30
C ARG A 54 26.84 -8.12 5.67
N GLY A 55 26.21 -7.53 6.70
CA GLY A 55 26.11 -8.13 8.03
C GLY A 55 25.34 -9.46 8.03
N ALA A 56 24.25 -9.54 7.28
CA ALA A 56 23.47 -10.77 7.12
C ALA A 56 24.25 -11.88 6.38
N ILE A 57 25.10 -11.52 5.42
CA ILE A 57 25.96 -12.46 4.71
C ILE A 57 27.09 -12.98 5.62
N ALA A 58 27.76 -12.06 6.32
CA ALA A 58 28.91 -12.38 7.17
C ALA A 58 28.51 -13.22 8.39
N GLN A 59 27.36 -12.88 8.98
CA GLN A 59 26.79 -13.58 10.13
C GLN A 59 25.27 -13.71 9.92
N PRO A 60 24.80 -14.83 9.35
CA PRO A 60 23.38 -15.06 9.12
C PRO A 60 22.52 -14.90 10.38
N PHE A 61 21.28 -14.45 10.18
CA PHE A 61 20.29 -14.38 11.25
C PHE A 61 19.78 -15.77 11.61
N ASP A 62 19.43 -15.97 12.88
CA ASP A 62 18.69 -17.17 13.32
C ASP A 62 17.23 -17.06 12.88
N ASP A 63 16.68 -15.84 12.96
CA ASP A 63 15.32 -15.52 12.56
C ASP A 63 15.28 -14.28 11.65
N LEU A 64 14.32 -14.29 10.71
CA LEU A 64 14.07 -13.17 9.81
C LEU A 64 12.59 -12.79 9.84
N VAL A 65 12.28 -11.58 10.23
CA VAL A 65 10.92 -11.02 10.23
C VAL A 65 10.75 -10.09 9.04
N LEU A 66 9.80 -10.41 8.16
CA LEU A 66 9.49 -9.62 6.96
C LEU A 66 8.09 -8.99 7.10
N LEU A 67 8.05 -7.67 7.16
CA LEU A 67 6.79 -6.93 7.29
C LEU A 67 6.15 -6.61 5.96
N THR A 68 6.93 -6.45 4.87
CA THR A 68 6.39 -6.11 3.55
C THR A 68 7.11 -6.85 2.42
N GLY A 69 6.36 -7.22 1.38
CA GLY A 69 6.97 -7.77 0.16
C GLY A 69 7.81 -6.72 -0.58
N GLU A 70 7.39 -5.46 -0.56
CA GLU A 70 8.15 -4.35 -1.14
C GLU A 70 9.54 -4.21 -0.49
N GLY A 71 9.61 -4.32 0.84
CA GLY A 71 10.89 -4.26 1.56
C GLY A 71 11.88 -5.33 1.09
N LEU A 72 11.44 -6.58 0.94
CA LEU A 72 12.31 -7.62 0.41
C LEU A 72 12.72 -7.36 -1.04
N ARG A 73 11.82 -6.90 -1.91
CA ARG A 73 12.17 -6.57 -3.30
C ARG A 73 13.17 -5.44 -3.39
N ARG A 74 13.07 -4.41 -2.52
CA ARG A 74 14.05 -3.31 -2.43
C ARG A 74 15.40 -3.80 -1.93
N LEU A 75 15.43 -4.69 -0.94
CA LEU A 75 16.67 -5.36 -0.53
C LEU A 75 17.31 -6.11 -1.72
N MET A 76 16.52 -6.90 -2.44
CA MET A 76 17.01 -7.65 -3.60
C MET A 76 17.53 -6.75 -4.73
N LYS A 77 16.92 -5.57 -4.95
CA LYS A 77 17.42 -4.58 -5.90
C LYS A 77 18.85 -4.11 -5.53
N ILE A 78 19.07 -3.83 -4.24
CA ILE A 78 20.39 -3.41 -3.73
C ILE A 78 21.38 -4.57 -3.80
N VAL A 79 20.98 -5.76 -3.40
CA VAL A 79 21.78 -7.00 -3.43
C VAL A 79 22.30 -7.30 -4.84
N ARG A 80 21.45 -7.15 -5.87
CA ARG A 80 21.84 -7.31 -7.28
C ARG A 80 22.85 -6.25 -7.72
N ARG A 81 22.64 -4.99 -7.31
CA ARG A 81 23.59 -3.91 -7.58
C ARG A 81 24.97 -4.15 -6.94
N LEU A 82 25.00 -4.81 -5.79
CA LEU A 82 26.21 -5.17 -5.07
C LEU A 82 26.88 -6.47 -5.58
N ASP A 83 26.24 -7.19 -6.49
CA ASP A 83 26.65 -8.50 -7.01
C ASP A 83 26.86 -9.56 -5.91
N VAL A 84 25.96 -9.59 -4.92
CA VAL A 84 26.02 -10.52 -3.78
C VAL A 84 24.76 -11.37 -3.64
N GLU A 85 23.92 -11.47 -4.68
CA GLU A 85 22.62 -12.15 -4.62
C GLU A 85 22.72 -13.61 -4.14
N PRO A 86 23.60 -14.47 -4.69
CA PRO A 86 23.69 -15.87 -4.25
C PRO A 86 24.04 -16.00 -2.76
N ALA A 87 25.00 -15.19 -2.28
CA ALA A 87 25.44 -15.22 -0.88
C ALA A 87 24.33 -14.71 0.06
N PHE A 88 23.62 -13.65 -0.32
CA PHE A 88 22.51 -13.10 0.49
C PHE A 88 21.35 -14.06 0.56
N VAL A 89 20.90 -14.64 -0.57
CA VAL A 89 19.82 -15.63 -0.60
C VAL A 89 20.18 -16.87 0.22
N ALA A 90 21.43 -17.34 0.13
CA ALA A 90 21.91 -18.44 0.94
C ALA A 90 21.89 -18.10 2.45
N ALA A 91 22.26 -16.87 2.83
CA ALA A 91 22.21 -16.41 4.22
C ALA A 91 20.76 -16.35 4.74
N LEU A 92 19.83 -15.78 3.94
CA LEU A 92 18.40 -15.76 4.31
C LEU A 92 17.80 -17.17 4.35
N GLY A 93 18.30 -18.10 3.53
CA GLY A 93 17.89 -19.51 3.54
C GLY A 93 18.11 -20.18 4.89
N LYS A 94 19.16 -19.82 5.61
CA LYS A 94 19.50 -20.39 6.94
C LYS A 94 18.57 -19.90 8.05
N ALA A 95 18.04 -18.68 7.94
CA ALA A 95 17.17 -18.13 8.96
C ALA A 95 15.76 -18.77 8.96
N ARG A 96 15.14 -18.86 10.12
CA ARG A 96 13.70 -19.15 10.23
C ARG A 96 12.92 -17.88 9.85
N LYS A 97 12.07 -17.97 8.84
CA LYS A 97 11.42 -16.80 8.20
C LYS A 97 9.98 -16.63 8.65
N PHE A 98 9.69 -15.45 9.18
CA PHE A 98 8.37 -15.01 9.64
C PHE A 98 7.82 -13.94 8.71
N ALA A 99 6.69 -14.21 8.07
CA ALA A 99 6.03 -13.26 7.17
C ALA A 99 4.78 -12.66 7.84
N ARG A 100 4.65 -11.34 7.83
CA ARG A 100 3.46 -10.63 8.35
C ARG A 100 2.18 -10.93 7.56
N GLY A 101 2.26 -11.66 6.49
CA GLY A 101 1.12 -11.97 5.64
C GLY A 101 1.53 -12.45 4.25
N PRO A 102 0.58 -12.57 3.32
CA PRO A 102 0.83 -13.20 2.03
C PRO A 102 1.81 -12.45 1.13
N LYS A 103 1.90 -11.12 1.25
CA LYS A 103 2.79 -10.31 0.39
C LYS A 103 4.28 -10.55 0.62
N PRO A 104 4.81 -10.54 1.88
CA PRO A 104 6.18 -10.96 2.14
C PRO A 104 6.45 -12.42 1.75
N GLY A 105 5.50 -13.32 1.98
CA GLY A 105 5.63 -14.72 1.55
C GLY A 105 5.77 -14.87 0.03
N ARG A 106 5.01 -14.09 -0.75
CA ARG A 106 5.14 -14.06 -2.21
C ARG A 106 6.52 -13.56 -2.64
N ALA A 107 7.02 -12.49 -2.00
CA ALA A 107 8.35 -11.95 -2.30
C ALA A 107 9.48 -12.93 -1.95
N LEU A 108 9.32 -13.75 -0.91
CA LEU A 108 10.25 -14.86 -0.62
C LEU A 108 10.28 -15.90 -1.75
N ARG A 109 9.10 -16.29 -2.27
CA ARG A 109 9.03 -17.26 -3.38
C ARG A 109 9.68 -16.76 -4.66
N GLU A 110 9.65 -15.45 -4.91
CA GLU A 110 10.33 -14.82 -6.06
C GLU A 110 11.86 -15.05 -6.05
N ILE A 111 12.43 -15.37 -4.90
CA ILE A 111 13.87 -15.68 -4.71
C ILE A 111 14.11 -17.14 -4.29
N GLY A 112 13.14 -18.02 -4.48
CA GLY A 112 13.26 -19.45 -4.19
C GLY A 112 13.21 -19.82 -2.71
N LEU A 113 12.68 -18.94 -1.84
CA LEU A 113 12.54 -19.17 -0.41
C LEU A 113 11.07 -19.22 0.02
N GLU A 114 10.80 -19.90 1.14
CA GLU A 114 9.46 -19.96 1.73
C GLU A 114 9.47 -19.42 3.17
N PRO A 115 8.40 -18.77 3.61
CA PRO A 115 8.22 -18.47 5.03
C PRO A 115 7.93 -19.76 5.79
N GLN A 116 8.56 -19.96 6.95
CA GLN A 116 8.19 -21.06 7.87
C GLN A 116 6.89 -20.75 8.60
N VAL A 117 6.62 -19.46 8.86
CA VAL A 117 5.39 -19.02 9.51
C VAL A 117 4.86 -17.75 8.84
N THR A 118 3.56 -17.73 8.57
CA THR A 118 2.83 -16.55 8.13
C THR A 118 1.76 -16.26 9.17
N THR A 119 1.61 -14.98 9.58
CA THR A 119 0.60 -14.63 10.57
C THR A 119 -0.81 -14.75 9.99
N GLU A 120 -1.76 -15.18 10.79
CA GLU A 120 -3.18 -15.17 10.46
C GLU A 120 -3.71 -13.74 10.36
N LYS A 121 -3.26 -12.86 11.27
CA LYS A 121 -3.56 -11.43 11.27
C LYS A 121 -2.40 -10.68 10.63
N PRO A 122 -2.55 -10.08 9.42
CA PRO A 122 -1.46 -9.43 8.69
C PRO A 122 -1.14 -8.03 9.26
N THR A 123 -0.98 -7.93 10.57
CA THR A 123 -0.68 -6.70 11.32
C THR A 123 0.62 -6.82 12.10
N SER A 124 1.16 -5.71 12.60
CA SER A 124 2.34 -5.71 13.46
C SER A 124 2.05 -6.43 14.79
N GLU A 125 0.85 -6.27 15.32
CA GLU A 125 0.36 -6.95 16.51
C GLU A 125 0.29 -8.48 16.29
N GLY A 126 -0.14 -8.92 15.10
CA GLY A 126 -0.15 -10.34 14.72
C GLY A 126 1.27 -10.93 14.67
N ILE A 127 2.27 -10.17 14.22
CA ILE A 127 3.69 -10.60 14.32
C ILE A 127 4.12 -10.72 15.77
N VAL A 128 3.83 -9.74 16.61
CA VAL A 128 4.17 -9.78 18.04
C VAL A 128 3.51 -10.98 18.73
N GLU A 129 2.22 -11.22 18.47
CA GLU A 129 1.50 -12.38 18.99
C GLU A 129 2.14 -13.72 18.55
N MET A 130 2.53 -13.82 17.29
CA MET A 130 3.20 -14.99 16.76
C MET A 130 4.57 -15.22 17.42
N LEU A 131 5.40 -14.16 17.51
CA LEU A 131 6.72 -14.23 18.13
C LEU A 131 6.64 -14.54 19.64
N SER A 132 5.54 -14.22 20.32
CA SER A 132 5.34 -14.56 21.73
C SER A 132 5.39 -16.08 22.00
N ARG A 133 5.01 -16.89 21.00
CA ARG A 133 4.94 -18.36 21.07
C ARG A 133 6.25 -19.04 20.67
N VAL A 134 7.28 -18.28 20.32
CA VAL A 134 8.55 -18.79 19.80
C VAL A 134 9.67 -18.48 20.77
N ASP A 135 10.58 -19.41 20.98
CA ASP A 135 11.84 -19.13 21.69
C ASP A 135 12.79 -18.35 20.74
N LEU A 136 13.29 -17.22 21.23
CA LEU A 136 14.24 -16.34 20.57
C LEU A 136 15.47 -16.07 21.44
N THR A 137 15.62 -16.76 22.57
CA THR A 137 16.69 -16.51 23.53
C THR A 137 18.08 -16.60 22.89
N GLY A 138 18.83 -15.52 22.96
CA GLY A 138 20.17 -15.43 22.36
C GLY A 138 20.20 -15.29 20.84
N HIS A 139 19.03 -15.28 20.17
CA HIS A 139 18.97 -15.21 18.71
C HIS A 139 19.28 -13.81 18.15
N ARG A 140 19.85 -13.80 16.97
CA ARG A 140 19.98 -12.64 16.10
C ARG A 140 18.78 -12.60 15.16
N VAL A 141 17.93 -11.59 15.33
CA VAL A 141 16.69 -11.45 14.56
C VAL A 141 16.82 -10.31 13.55
N GLY A 142 16.91 -10.64 12.27
CA GLY A 142 16.81 -9.66 11.18
C GLY A 142 15.37 -9.18 11.03
N VAL A 143 15.14 -7.86 11.01
CA VAL A 143 13.78 -7.30 10.90
C VAL A 143 13.70 -6.32 9.74
N GLN A 144 12.97 -6.69 8.69
CA GLN A 144 12.67 -5.77 7.59
C GLN A 144 11.45 -4.93 7.96
N LEU A 145 11.66 -3.65 8.20
CA LEU A 145 10.67 -2.64 8.57
C LEU A 145 10.13 -1.90 7.34
N TYR A 146 9.07 -1.10 7.53
CA TYR A 146 8.54 -0.16 6.54
C TYR A 146 8.47 1.25 7.14
N PRO A 147 8.58 2.31 6.30
CA PRO A 147 8.68 3.69 6.79
C PRO A 147 7.37 4.20 7.40
N ASP A 148 7.47 5.37 8.08
CA ASP A 148 6.36 6.16 8.61
C ASP A 148 5.47 5.44 9.62
N LYS A 149 6.07 4.49 10.37
CA LYS A 149 5.42 3.84 11.51
C LYS A 149 6.42 3.63 12.64
N ASP A 150 5.95 3.77 13.86
CA ASP A 150 6.68 3.31 15.04
C ASP A 150 6.64 1.77 15.11
N HIS A 151 7.81 1.17 15.16
CA HIS A 151 8.02 -0.27 15.32
C HIS A 151 8.53 -0.66 16.71
N GLY A 152 8.53 0.29 17.67
CA GLY A 152 9.06 0.09 19.02
C GLY A 152 8.44 -1.12 19.73
N ALA A 153 7.14 -1.32 19.61
CA ALA A 153 6.46 -2.48 20.21
C ALA A 153 6.99 -3.83 19.67
N LEU A 154 7.25 -3.93 18.37
CA LEU A 154 7.80 -5.15 17.75
C LEU A 154 9.25 -5.37 18.19
N LEU A 155 10.09 -4.34 18.09
CA LEU A 155 11.51 -4.45 18.46
C LEU A 155 11.66 -4.72 19.97
N GLY A 156 10.83 -4.08 20.80
CA GLY A 156 10.77 -4.33 22.23
C GLY A 156 10.32 -5.75 22.59
N ALA A 157 9.35 -6.29 21.86
CA ALA A 157 8.91 -7.68 22.05
C ALA A 157 10.01 -8.70 21.73
N ILE A 158 10.83 -8.45 20.69
CA ILE A 158 11.98 -9.28 20.35
C ILE A 158 13.03 -9.20 21.45
N ALA A 159 13.37 -7.98 21.92
CA ALA A 159 14.35 -7.76 22.97
C ALA A 159 13.92 -8.39 24.32
N ALA A 160 12.64 -8.29 24.66
CA ALA A 160 12.07 -8.90 25.89
C ALA A 160 12.20 -10.43 25.92
N LYS A 161 12.41 -11.08 24.78
CA LYS A 161 12.70 -12.52 24.65
C LYS A 161 14.19 -12.85 24.68
N GLY A 162 15.05 -11.90 25.05
CA GLY A 162 16.51 -12.11 25.11
C GLY A 162 17.18 -12.18 23.74
N ALA A 163 16.54 -11.71 22.68
CA ALA A 163 17.07 -11.68 21.33
C ALA A 163 17.62 -10.29 20.96
N THR A 164 18.52 -10.25 19.97
CA THR A 164 19.05 -9.02 19.40
C THR A 164 18.34 -8.73 18.06
N ALA A 165 17.51 -7.67 18.02
CA ALA A 165 16.87 -7.21 16.81
C ALA A 165 17.84 -6.36 15.96
N ILE A 166 18.02 -6.72 14.70
CA ILE A 166 18.85 -6.01 13.72
C ILE A 166 17.95 -5.57 12.58
N SER A 167 17.47 -4.34 12.65
CA SER A 167 16.42 -3.84 11.75
C SER A 167 16.96 -3.09 10.55
N VAL A 168 16.17 -3.07 9.47
CA VAL A 168 16.42 -2.30 8.25
C VAL A 168 15.11 -1.78 7.65
N THR A 169 15.12 -0.51 7.20
CA THR A 169 14.03 0.09 6.41
C THR A 169 14.59 0.40 5.01
N PRO A 170 14.35 -0.46 3.99
CA PRO A 170 15.05 -0.38 2.72
C PRO A 170 14.43 0.58 1.69
N TYR A 171 13.41 1.35 2.06
CA TYR A 171 12.74 2.31 1.19
C TYR A 171 12.08 3.42 2.01
N VAL A 172 11.68 4.49 1.34
CA VAL A 172 10.94 5.61 1.93
C VAL A 172 9.64 5.85 1.16
N TYR A 173 8.65 6.44 1.83
CA TYR A 173 7.49 7.04 1.15
C TYR A 173 7.80 8.50 0.84
N ASP A 174 7.58 8.89 -0.40
CA ASP A 174 7.69 10.28 -0.82
C ASP A 174 6.30 10.79 -1.24
N ALA A 175 5.68 11.50 -0.31
CA ALA A 175 4.38 12.10 -0.55
C ALA A 175 4.49 13.28 -1.54
N ARG A 176 5.59 14.06 -1.51
CA ARG A 176 5.74 15.26 -2.35
C ARG A 176 5.91 14.90 -3.81
N ALA A 177 6.60 13.81 -4.12
CA ALA A 177 6.73 13.34 -5.50
C ALA A 177 5.39 12.99 -6.15
N ALA A 178 4.36 12.68 -5.36
CA ALA A 178 3.01 12.39 -5.83
C ALA A 178 2.13 13.63 -6.03
N ASP A 179 2.54 14.83 -5.56
CA ASP A 179 1.73 16.04 -5.63
C ASP A 179 1.28 16.39 -7.06
N GLY A 180 2.15 16.17 -8.05
CA GLY A 180 1.82 16.41 -9.45
C GLY A 180 0.64 15.57 -9.96
N HIS A 181 0.55 14.30 -9.56
CA HIS A 181 -0.57 13.42 -9.89
C HIS A 181 -1.87 13.90 -9.23
N ILE A 182 -1.77 14.37 -7.97
CA ILE A 182 -2.92 14.89 -7.22
C ILE A 182 -3.44 16.19 -7.87
N VAL A 183 -2.57 17.11 -8.26
CA VAL A 183 -2.94 18.32 -8.99
C VAL A 183 -3.65 17.96 -10.29
N THR A 184 -3.11 17.03 -11.07
CA THR A 184 -3.74 16.56 -12.31
C THR A 184 -5.13 15.97 -12.03
N ALA A 185 -5.28 15.14 -11.00
CA ALA A 185 -6.56 14.53 -10.64
C ALA A 185 -7.61 15.61 -10.26
N ILE A 186 -7.21 16.65 -9.51
CA ILE A 186 -8.09 17.79 -9.17
C ILE A 186 -8.57 18.50 -10.45
N GLU A 187 -7.67 18.79 -11.39
CA GLU A 187 -8.02 19.44 -12.63
C GLU A 187 -8.91 18.58 -13.54
N GLU A 188 -8.66 17.26 -13.61
CA GLU A 188 -9.51 16.32 -14.33
C GLU A 188 -10.94 16.27 -13.77
N MET A 189 -11.08 16.23 -12.44
CA MET A 189 -12.39 16.27 -11.77
C MET A 189 -13.09 17.62 -12.01
N ALA A 190 -12.39 18.75 -11.86
CA ALA A 190 -12.96 20.09 -12.05
C ALA A 190 -13.41 20.32 -13.49
N ALA A 191 -12.68 19.75 -14.45
CA ALA A 191 -13.05 19.79 -15.87
C ALA A 191 -14.21 18.82 -16.23
N GLY A 192 -14.69 18.01 -15.26
CA GLY A 192 -15.79 17.07 -15.48
C GLY A 192 -15.42 15.85 -16.32
N ARG A 193 -14.15 15.49 -16.37
CA ARG A 193 -13.64 14.33 -17.14
C ARG A 193 -13.54 13.03 -16.37
N ILE A 194 -14.01 13.02 -15.11
CA ILE A 194 -14.03 11.84 -14.23
C ILE A 194 -15.48 11.48 -13.92
N ASP A 195 -15.85 10.23 -14.12
CA ASP A 195 -17.20 9.74 -13.88
C ASP A 195 -17.44 9.33 -12.42
N ALA A 196 -16.39 8.86 -11.72
CA ALA A 196 -16.41 8.65 -10.27
C ALA A 196 -14.98 8.64 -9.70
N ILE A 197 -14.86 8.99 -8.39
CA ILE A 197 -13.67 8.80 -7.59
C ILE A 197 -13.91 7.67 -6.59
N ALA A 198 -12.97 6.71 -6.48
CA ALA A 198 -13.06 5.60 -5.55
C ALA A 198 -12.06 5.76 -4.40
N LEU A 199 -12.57 5.78 -3.17
CA LEU A 199 -11.81 5.93 -1.94
C LEU A 199 -11.82 4.63 -1.13
N THR A 200 -10.64 4.10 -0.82
CA THR A 200 -10.44 2.83 -0.11
C THR A 200 -9.88 3.00 1.30
N ASN A 201 -9.39 4.20 1.65
CA ASN A 201 -8.97 4.55 3.01
C ASN A 201 -9.08 6.06 3.26
N LEU A 202 -9.23 6.42 4.54
CA LEU A 202 -9.41 7.83 4.96
C LEU A 202 -8.20 8.74 4.66
N GLY A 203 -6.99 8.21 4.60
CA GLY A 203 -5.80 9.00 4.30
C GLY A 203 -5.80 9.59 2.88
N GLN A 204 -6.55 8.98 1.96
CA GLN A 204 -6.65 9.44 0.58
C GLN A 204 -7.35 10.80 0.49
N ILE A 205 -8.48 10.98 1.16
CA ILE A 205 -9.19 12.26 1.14
C ILE A 205 -8.44 13.33 1.91
N ARG A 206 -7.82 13.00 3.05
CA ARG A 206 -6.96 13.93 3.79
C ARG A 206 -5.85 14.46 2.90
N ARG A 207 -5.12 13.57 2.24
CA ARG A 207 -4.01 13.92 1.37
C ARG A 207 -4.46 14.78 0.18
N LEU A 208 -5.60 14.45 -0.43
CA LEU A 208 -6.18 15.24 -1.53
C LEU A 208 -6.47 16.68 -1.10
N ILE A 209 -7.06 16.86 0.09
CA ILE A 209 -7.37 18.18 0.66
C ILE A 209 -6.09 18.93 1.03
N ASP A 210 -5.11 18.27 1.66
CA ASP A 210 -3.85 18.89 2.07
C ASP A 210 -3.05 19.42 0.88
N VAL A 211 -2.98 18.65 -0.21
CA VAL A 211 -2.32 19.08 -1.44
C VAL A 211 -3.10 20.25 -2.09
N ALA A 212 -4.43 20.15 -2.15
CA ALA A 212 -5.25 21.24 -2.69
C ALA A 212 -5.01 22.54 -1.91
N ARG A 213 -4.98 22.47 -0.57
CA ARG A 213 -4.67 23.62 0.30
C ARG A 213 -3.27 24.17 0.06
N GLY A 214 -2.27 23.30 0.07
CA GLY A 214 -0.87 23.68 -0.12
C GLY A 214 -0.56 24.26 -1.51
N ARG A 215 -1.42 23.98 -2.50
CA ARG A 215 -1.29 24.46 -3.89
C ARG A 215 -2.29 25.56 -4.26
N GLY A 216 -3.15 26.00 -3.34
CA GLY A 216 -4.20 27.01 -3.62
C GLY A 216 -5.31 26.50 -4.56
N LEU A 217 -5.55 25.19 -4.58
CA LEU A 217 -6.52 24.53 -5.47
C LEU A 217 -7.81 24.12 -4.77
N GLU A 218 -8.10 24.63 -3.56
CA GLU A 218 -9.27 24.23 -2.76
C GLU A 218 -10.59 24.49 -3.49
N ALA A 219 -10.70 25.62 -4.18
CA ALA A 219 -11.88 25.96 -4.99
C ALA A 219 -12.06 24.98 -6.15
N ARG A 220 -10.96 24.62 -6.83
CA ARG A 220 -10.96 23.66 -7.93
C ARG A 220 -11.30 22.26 -7.47
N LEU A 221 -10.76 21.82 -6.32
CA LEU A 221 -11.11 20.54 -5.72
C LEU A 221 -12.59 20.48 -5.39
N ARG A 222 -13.12 21.54 -4.74
CA ARG A 222 -14.56 21.62 -4.37
C ARG A 222 -15.44 21.58 -5.61
N GLU A 223 -15.08 22.28 -6.67
CA GLU A 223 -15.76 22.24 -7.96
C GLU A 223 -15.76 20.81 -8.55
N GLY A 224 -14.59 20.16 -8.55
CA GLY A 224 -14.44 18.79 -9.06
C GLY A 224 -15.26 17.77 -8.30
N LEU A 225 -15.22 17.80 -6.96
CA LEU A 225 -15.98 16.88 -6.11
C LEU A 225 -17.50 17.06 -6.22
N LYS A 226 -17.99 18.27 -6.50
CA LYS A 226 -19.43 18.48 -6.79
C LYS A 226 -19.88 17.82 -8.10
N LYS A 227 -18.96 17.67 -9.06
CA LYS A 227 -19.25 17.05 -10.35
C LYS A 227 -19.01 15.55 -10.35
N THR A 228 -18.13 15.05 -9.49
CA THR A 228 -17.63 13.68 -9.52
C THR A 228 -18.24 12.87 -8.38
N PRO A 229 -19.11 11.88 -8.67
CA PRO A 229 -19.63 10.96 -7.65
C PRO A 229 -18.53 10.31 -6.82
N ILE A 230 -18.68 10.29 -5.51
CA ILE A 230 -17.70 9.76 -4.56
C ILE A 230 -18.14 8.35 -4.14
N ALA A 231 -17.31 7.36 -4.45
CA ALA A 231 -17.50 5.99 -4.02
C ALA A 231 -16.62 5.71 -2.78
N SER A 232 -17.24 5.39 -1.66
CA SER A 232 -16.57 5.05 -0.39
C SER A 232 -16.61 3.56 -0.14
N VAL A 233 -15.46 2.97 0.24
CA VAL A 233 -15.38 1.54 0.54
C VAL A 233 -16.14 1.16 1.83
N GLY A 234 -16.32 2.10 2.75
CA GLY A 234 -16.98 1.79 4.02
C GLY A 234 -17.06 2.97 5.00
N PRO A 235 -17.58 2.74 6.23
CA PRO A 235 -17.95 3.77 7.20
C PRO A 235 -16.80 4.73 7.55
N ALA A 236 -15.60 4.21 7.86
CA ALA A 236 -14.48 5.05 8.25
C ALA A 236 -14.10 6.11 7.21
N VAL A 237 -14.21 5.76 5.91
CA VAL A 237 -13.97 6.70 4.81
C VAL A 237 -15.12 7.70 4.70
N SER A 238 -16.35 7.25 4.92
CA SER A 238 -17.55 8.10 4.89
C SER A 238 -17.58 9.11 6.04
N ASP A 239 -17.17 8.70 7.23
CA ASP A 239 -17.05 9.58 8.40
C ASP A 239 -15.98 10.66 8.17
N GLU A 240 -14.86 10.27 7.54
CA GLU A 240 -13.83 11.22 7.17
C GLU A 240 -14.32 12.22 6.12
N LEU A 241 -15.06 11.78 5.11
CA LEU A 241 -15.70 12.66 4.13
C LEU A 241 -16.64 13.65 4.82
N ALA A 242 -17.48 13.16 5.74
CA ALA A 242 -18.43 13.99 6.49
C ALA A 242 -17.73 15.07 7.33
N SER A 243 -16.57 14.77 7.93
CA SER A 243 -15.77 15.75 8.68
C SER A 243 -15.26 16.92 7.81
N HIS A 244 -15.22 16.72 6.49
CA HIS A 244 -14.87 17.74 5.49
C HIS A 244 -16.10 18.34 4.77
N GLY A 245 -17.32 18.04 5.23
CA GLY A 245 -18.57 18.51 4.60
C GLY A 245 -18.86 17.85 3.25
N LEU A 246 -18.32 16.65 3.02
CA LEU A 246 -18.52 15.84 1.83
C LEU A 246 -19.38 14.62 2.16
N THR A 247 -20.05 14.08 1.14
CA THR A 247 -20.88 12.87 1.29
C THR A 247 -20.48 11.88 0.21
N ALA A 248 -20.39 10.61 0.56
CA ALA A 248 -20.24 9.57 -0.44
C ALA A 248 -21.58 9.29 -1.12
N ASP A 249 -21.56 9.13 -2.44
CA ASP A 249 -22.73 8.87 -3.27
C ASP A 249 -22.93 7.37 -3.52
N ILE A 250 -21.86 6.59 -3.42
CA ILE A 250 -21.82 5.17 -3.79
C ILE A 250 -21.19 4.36 -2.66
N TYR A 251 -21.87 3.30 -2.23
CA TYR A 251 -21.45 2.39 -1.17
C TYR A 251 -21.60 0.93 -1.59
N PRO A 252 -20.72 0.03 -1.08
CA PRO A 252 -20.94 -1.40 -1.18
C PRO A 252 -22.22 -1.82 -0.45
N ALA A 253 -22.95 -2.78 -1.02
CA ALA A 253 -24.08 -3.39 -0.34
C ALA A 253 -23.64 -4.38 0.76
N ASN A 254 -24.53 -4.66 1.74
CA ASN A 254 -24.39 -5.72 2.72
C ASN A 254 -23.10 -5.65 3.56
N GLU A 255 -22.65 -4.45 3.93
CA GLU A 255 -21.45 -4.23 4.75
C GLU A 255 -20.16 -4.91 4.19
N ALA A 256 -20.13 -5.16 2.90
CA ALA A 256 -19.00 -5.80 2.24
C ALA A 256 -17.91 -4.77 1.84
N TYR A 257 -17.15 -4.31 2.81
CA TYR A 257 -16.19 -3.21 2.70
C TYR A 257 -14.87 -3.62 2.02
N PHE A 258 -14.95 -4.07 0.75
CA PHE A 258 -13.83 -4.53 -0.07
C PHE A 258 -13.91 -3.93 -1.49
N MET A 259 -12.79 -4.00 -2.23
CA MET A 259 -12.69 -3.44 -3.58
C MET A 259 -13.74 -4.00 -4.56
N LYS A 260 -13.94 -5.32 -4.59
CA LYS A 260 -14.89 -5.95 -5.53
C LYS A 260 -16.34 -5.51 -5.31
N PRO A 261 -16.90 -5.52 -4.08
CA PRO A 261 -18.21 -4.94 -3.79
C PRO A 261 -18.30 -3.46 -4.14
N LEU A 262 -17.27 -2.66 -3.88
CA LEU A 262 -17.23 -1.25 -4.26
C LEU A 262 -17.35 -1.08 -5.78
N ILE A 263 -16.58 -1.83 -6.57
CA ILE A 263 -16.67 -1.83 -8.04
C ILE A 263 -18.08 -2.20 -8.50
N SER A 264 -18.70 -3.21 -7.89
CA SER A 264 -20.07 -3.62 -8.23
C SER A 264 -21.08 -2.52 -7.92
N ALA A 265 -20.93 -1.82 -6.79
CA ALA A 265 -21.77 -0.68 -6.42
C ALA A 265 -21.61 0.48 -7.42
N MET A 266 -20.35 0.79 -7.80
CA MET A 266 -20.05 1.81 -8.80
C MET A 266 -20.68 1.47 -10.16
N ALA A 267 -20.53 0.24 -10.63
CA ALA A 267 -21.15 -0.21 -11.88
C ALA A 267 -22.67 -0.07 -11.88
N THR A 268 -23.32 -0.37 -10.73
CA THR A 268 -24.78 -0.23 -10.59
C THR A 268 -25.21 1.23 -10.54
N ALA A 269 -24.49 2.09 -9.83
CA ALA A 269 -24.82 3.50 -9.70
C ALA A 269 -24.59 4.26 -11.02
N LEU A 270 -23.45 4.02 -11.67
CA LEU A 270 -23.07 4.70 -12.92
C LEU A 270 -23.93 4.28 -14.12
N ALA A 271 -24.43 3.05 -14.16
CA ALA A 271 -25.32 2.59 -15.23
C ALA A 271 -26.58 3.46 -15.43
N LYS A 272 -26.93 4.29 -14.46
CA LYS A 272 -28.07 5.21 -14.54
C LYS A 272 -27.80 6.45 -15.42
N ASN A 273 -26.53 6.74 -15.72
CA ASN A 273 -26.09 7.90 -16.49
C ASN A 273 -25.05 7.49 -17.52
N PRO A 274 -25.10 7.98 -18.78
CA PRO A 274 -24.08 7.66 -19.78
C PRO A 274 -22.72 8.24 -19.36
N PRO A 275 -21.60 7.59 -19.80
CA PRO A 275 -20.26 8.09 -19.54
C PRO A 275 -20.05 9.53 -20.01
N ARG A 276 -19.24 10.30 -19.32
CA ARG A 276 -19.01 11.73 -19.62
C ARG A 276 -18.26 11.95 -20.91
N THR A 277 -17.39 11.01 -21.27
CA THR A 277 -16.66 11.02 -22.56
C THR A 277 -17.56 10.94 -23.77
N THR A 278 -18.79 10.46 -23.62
CA THR A 278 -19.80 10.40 -24.69
C THR A 278 -20.72 11.62 -24.71
N ARG A 279 -20.64 12.48 -23.70
CA ARG A 279 -21.40 13.75 -23.64
C ARG A 279 -20.56 14.85 -24.30
N ARG A 280 -20.50 14.86 -25.64
CA ARG A 280 -20.04 16.01 -26.44
C ARG A 280 -21.19 16.93 -26.76
#